data_791964170fe89b414e99a8b308f5575e
#
_entry.id   791964170fe89b414e99a8b308f5575e
#
_cell.length_a   1.000
_cell.length_b   1.000
_cell.length_c   1.000
_cell.angle_alpha   90.00
_cell.angle_beta   90.00
_cell.angle_gamma   90.00
#
_symmetry.space_group_name_H-M   'P 1'
#
loop_
_entity.id
_entity.type
_entity.pdbx_description
1 polymer ?
#
loop_
_entity_poly.entity_id
_entity_poly.type
_entity_poly.pdbx_seq_one_letter_code
_entity_poly.pdbx_strand_id
1 'polypeptide(L)'
;MVEFTKMHGLGNDYVYINCTENALLEQKASELAKLLSKPHIGVGADGVILICKATDKAADFKMRMFNADGSEGQMCGNGIRCVGKYVYDKKLTSKKDLTIETLAGLKYLHLSTDSDNQVETVEVDMGKAVVGAEHQLQVLDKTLTGTVVSVGNPHFIIWVDDVANFDVQKYGPLIENNLMLFPERTNVEFVQKRAGLPVIKMRVWERGSGETMACGTGACATFAAAKAAGKIDNSAQIQLLGGVLSITQNDKGHILMTGPATSVFDGKISLKQIAHVHQSLLSVEAMRQNTHE
;
A
#
# COMPACT_ATOMS: atom_id res chain seq x y z
N MET A 1 4.81 -25.71 -10.91
CA MET A 1 5.21 -24.33 -11.29
C MET A 1 4.07 -23.40 -10.90
N VAL A 2 4.38 -22.22 -10.40
CA VAL A 2 3.41 -21.15 -10.15
C VAL A 2 3.71 -20.01 -11.13
N GLU A 3 2.72 -19.58 -11.87
CA GLU A 3 2.79 -18.41 -12.74
C GLU A 3 2.46 -17.16 -11.93
N PHE A 4 3.17 -16.08 -12.16
CA PHE A 4 2.98 -14.83 -11.47
C PHE A 4 3.32 -13.62 -12.35
N THR A 5 2.82 -12.45 -11.96
CA THR A 5 3.24 -11.15 -12.49
C THR A 5 3.83 -10.32 -11.35
N LYS A 6 5.02 -9.76 -11.54
CA LYS A 6 5.57 -8.74 -10.65
C LYS A 6 4.99 -7.38 -11.03
N MET A 7 4.37 -6.69 -10.08
CA MET A 7 3.78 -5.37 -10.32
C MET A 7 4.03 -4.45 -9.12
N HIS A 8 3.96 -3.14 -9.36
CA HIS A 8 4.02 -2.15 -8.29
C HIS A 8 3.06 -0.98 -8.51
N GLY A 9 2.61 -0.38 -7.40
CA GLY A 9 1.98 0.93 -7.37
C GLY A 9 2.90 1.92 -6.66
N LEU A 10 3.60 2.76 -7.45
CA LEU A 10 4.52 3.78 -6.93
C LEU A 10 5.67 3.21 -6.07
N GLY A 11 6.26 2.09 -6.47
CA GLY A 11 7.39 1.47 -5.78
C GLY A 11 7.00 0.48 -4.67
N ASN A 12 5.76 0.45 -4.21
CA ASN A 12 5.25 -0.61 -3.34
C ASN A 12 4.87 -1.81 -4.20
N ASP A 13 5.63 -2.90 -4.10
CA ASP A 13 5.67 -3.98 -5.07
C ASP A 13 5.23 -5.33 -4.51
N TYR A 14 4.48 -6.08 -5.31
CA TYR A 14 3.95 -7.40 -4.95
C TYR A 14 4.12 -8.41 -6.08
N VAL A 15 4.11 -9.68 -5.70
CA VAL A 15 3.94 -10.81 -6.61
C VAL A 15 2.45 -11.12 -6.74
N TYR A 16 1.88 -10.98 -7.93
CA TYR A 16 0.46 -11.21 -8.22
C TYR A 16 0.26 -12.61 -8.78
N ILE A 17 -0.64 -13.37 -8.20
CA ILE A 17 -0.95 -14.75 -8.61
C ILE A 17 -2.44 -14.87 -8.89
N ASN A 18 -2.78 -15.34 -10.08
CA ASN A 18 -4.17 -15.64 -10.43
C ASN A 18 -4.60 -16.97 -9.80
N CYS A 19 -5.55 -16.92 -8.88
CA CYS A 19 -6.14 -18.04 -8.18
C CYS A 19 -7.62 -18.27 -8.54
N THR A 20 -8.16 -17.57 -9.55
CA THR A 20 -9.59 -17.66 -9.90
C THR A 20 -10.04 -19.09 -10.24
N GLU A 21 -9.12 -19.95 -10.68
CA GLU A 21 -9.37 -21.35 -11.01
C GLU A 21 -8.56 -22.34 -10.16
N ASN A 22 -7.77 -21.85 -9.18
CA ASN A 22 -6.87 -22.68 -8.39
C ASN A 22 -6.91 -22.35 -6.89
N ALA A 23 -7.95 -22.80 -6.21
CA ALA A 23 -8.14 -22.61 -4.78
C ALA A 23 -7.03 -23.25 -3.90
N LEU A 24 -6.25 -24.21 -4.41
CA LEU A 24 -5.13 -24.80 -3.65
C LEU A 24 -4.02 -23.80 -3.37
N LEU A 25 -3.81 -22.80 -4.24
CA LEU A 25 -2.82 -21.75 -4.01
C LEU A 25 -3.28 -20.80 -2.89
N GLU A 26 -4.57 -20.59 -2.73
CA GLU A 26 -5.12 -19.77 -1.64
C GLU A 26 -4.81 -20.35 -0.25
N GLN A 27 -4.86 -21.68 -0.10
CA GLN A 27 -4.55 -22.37 1.15
C GLN A 27 -3.08 -22.25 1.55
N LYS A 28 -2.19 -22.00 0.57
CA LYS A 28 -0.74 -21.84 0.77
C LYS A 28 -0.28 -20.39 0.75
N ALA A 29 -1.20 -19.43 0.77
CA ALA A 29 -0.90 -18.02 0.55
C ALA A 29 0.18 -17.46 1.50
N SER A 30 0.08 -17.75 2.80
CA SER A 30 1.06 -17.32 3.80
C SER A 30 2.46 -17.92 3.54
N GLU A 31 2.54 -19.20 3.18
CA GLU A 31 3.80 -19.88 2.83
C GLU A 31 4.39 -19.28 1.53
N LEU A 32 3.54 -19.06 0.51
CA LEU A 32 3.93 -18.42 -0.74
C LEU A 32 4.52 -17.03 -0.50
N ALA A 33 3.88 -16.23 0.34
CA ALA A 33 4.36 -14.90 0.67
C ALA A 33 5.74 -14.94 1.32
N LYS A 34 5.94 -15.81 2.31
CA LYS A 34 7.25 -15.98 2.97
C LYS A 34 8.36 -16.43 2.03
N LEU A 35 8.04 -17.28 1.04
CA LEU A 35 9.02 -17.79 0.09
C LEU A 35 9.31 -16.81 -1.04
N LEU A 36 8.25 -16.27 -1.66
CA LEU A 36 8.39 -15.44 -2.87
C LEU A 36 8.87 -14.04 -2.57
N SER A 37 8.53 -13.47 -1.40
CA SER A 37 8.92 -12.09 -1.05
C SER A 37 10.39 -11.95 -0.69
N LYS A 38 11.11 -13.03 -0.41
CA LYS A 38 12.52 -12.94 -0.01
C LYS A 38 13.39 -12.41 -1.15
N PRO A 39 14.17 -11.31 -0.93
CA PRO A 39 15.20 -10.88 -1.86
C PRO A 39 16.25 -12.00 -2.07
N HIS A 40 16.91 -11.98 -3.22
CA HIS A 40 18.03 -12.84 -3.61
C HIS A 40 17.69 -14.32 -3.83
N ILE A 41 16.73 -14.90 -3.11
CA ILE A 41 16.40 -16.34 -3.16
C ILE A 41 14.95 -16.62 -3.57
N GLY A 42 14.07 -15.62 -3.51
CA GLY A 42 12.72 -15.61 -4.04
C GLY A 42 12.62 -14.69 -5.25
N VAL A 43 11.43 -14.13 -5.47
CA VAL A 43 11.20 -13.06 -6.45
C VAL A 43 11.65 -11.71 -5.89
N GLY A 44 11.54 -11.55 -4.56
CA GLY A 44 11.74 -10.28 -3.86
C GLY A 44 10.56 -9.34 -4.05
N ALA A 45 9.83 -9.04 -2.97
CA ALA A 45 8.68 -8.16 -2.98
C ALA A 45 8.28 -7.78 -1.55
N ASP A 46 7.42 -6.75 -1.39
CA ASP A 46 6.78 -6.42 -0.11
C ASP A 46 5.78 -7.50 0.34
N GLY A 47 5.34 -8.33 -0.60
CA GLY A 47 4.41 -9.44 -0.31
C GLY A 47 3.87 -10.12 -1.56
N VAL A 48 2.78 -10.86 -1.36
CA VAL A 48 2.04 -11.57 -2.42
C VAL A 48 0.59 -11.14 -2.41
N ILE A 49 0.02 -10.88 -3.57
CA ILE A 49 -1.41 -10.63 -3.75
C ILE A 49 -1.99 -11.75 -4.60
N LEU A 50 -3.01 -12.41 -4.05
CA LEU A 50 -3.81 -13.39 -4.76
C LEU A 50 -5.05 -12.73 -5.34
N ILE A 51 -5.30 -12.98 -6.62
CA ILE A 51 -6.52 -12.59 -7.32
C ILE A 51 -7.41 -13.83 -7.37
N CYS A 52 -8.46 -13.81 -6.57
CA CYS A 52 -9.33 -14.97 -6.34
C CYS A 52 -10.71 -14.73 -6.94
N LYS A 53 -11.48 -15.81 -7.05
CA LYS A 53 -12.91 -15.72 -7.36
C LYS A 53 -13.63 -15.05 -6.19
N ALA A 54 -14.49 -14.07 -6.48
CA ALA A 54 -15.30 -13.41 -5.47
C ALA A 54 -16.21 -14.42 -4.74
N THR A 55 -16.37 -14.21 -3.43
CA THR A 55 -17.34 -14.91 -2.60
C THR A 55 -18.60 -14.08 -2.40
N ASP A 56 -18.47 -12.75 -2.43
CA ASP A 56 -19.59 -11.83 -2.46
C ASP A 56 -20.13 -11.71 -3.90
N LYS A 57 -21.47 -11.87 -4.06
CA LYS A 57 -22.15 -11.77 -5.37
C LYS A 57 -22.08 -10.37 -6.00
N ALA A 58 -21.82 -9.34 -5.19
CA ALA A 58 -21.69 -7.97 -5.66
C ALA A 58 -20.28 -7.65 -6.17
N ALA A 59 -19.30 -8.55 -5.97
CA ALA A 59 -17.93 -8.37 -6.38
C ALA A 59 -17.60 -9.13 -7.68
N ASP A 60 -16.72 -8.56 -8.49
CA ASP A 60 -16.19 -9.18 -9.70
C ASP A 60 -15.04 -10.15 -9.37
N PHE A 61 -14.15 -9.73 -8.45
CA PHE A 61 -13.00 -10.49 -8.00
C PHE A 61 -12.79 -10.28 -6.50
N LYS A 62 -11.93 -11.14 -5.91
CA LYS A 62 -11.47 -11.02 -4.54
C LYS A 62 -9.96 -10.83 -4.51
N MET A 63 -9.51 -9.85 -3.76
CA MET A 63 -8.11 -9.61 -3.45
C MET A 63 -7.79 -10.17 -2.06
N ARG A 64 -6.78 -11.03 -1.97
CA ARG A 64 -6.14 -11.41 -0.71
C ARG A 64 -4.69 -10.98 -0.75
N MET A 65 -4.27 -10.22 0.26
CA MET A 65 -2.92 -9.66 0.35
C MET A 65 -2.17 -10.26 1.53
N PHE A 66 -0.95 -10.69 1.29
CA PHE A 66 -0.07 -11.26 2.31
C PHE A 66 1.26 -10.49 2.32
N ASN A 67 1.66 -10.02 3.50
CA ASN A 67 2.95 -9.39 3.71
C ASN A 67 4.09 -10.40 3.58
N ALA A 68 5.34 -9.93 3.47
CA ALA A 68 6.51 -10.79 3.35
C ALA A 68 6.71 -11.75 4.53
N ASP A 69 6.18 -11.42 5.72
CA ASP A 69 6.18 -12.29 6.90
C ASP A 69 5.07 -13.37 6.88
N GLY A 70 4.21 -13.34 5.85
CA GLY A 70 3.07 -14.25 5.66
C GLY A 70 1.80 -13.86 6.40
N SER A 71 1.77 -12.74 7.10
CA SER A 71 0.53 -12.19 7.69
C SER A 71 -0.41 -11.68 6.61
N GLU A 72 -1.73 -11.90 6.78
CA GLU A 72 -2.73 -11.40 5.84
C GLU A 72 -3.13 -9.97 6.20
N GLY A 73 -2.99 -9.04 5.25
CA GLY A 73 -3.39 -7.66 5.37
C GLY A 73 -4.82 -7.42 4.90
N GLN A 74 -5.47 -6.41 5.47
CA GLN A 74 -6.87 -6.12 5.16
C GLN A 74 -7.07 -5.57 3.74
N MET A 75 -6.21 -4.64 3.31
CA MET A 75 -6.23 -3.99 2.00
C MET A 75 -4.95 -3.16 1.81
N CYS A 76 -4.53 -3.02 0.56
CA CYS A 76 -3.45 -2.11 0.16
C CYS A 76 -3.91 -1.26 -1.02
N GLY A 77 -3.95 0.06 -0.86
CA GLY A 77 -4.37 0.99 -1.91
C GLY A 77 -3.49 0.94 -3.16
N ASN A 78 -2.19 0.68 -3.00
CA ASN A 78 -1.27 0.49 -4.12
C ASN A 78 -1.52 -0.86 -4.81
N GLY A 79 -1.66 -1.92 -4.00
CA GLY A 79 -1.89 -3.28 -4.48
C GLY A 79 -3.20 -3.44 -5.24
N ILE A 80 -4.28 -2.83 -4.77
CA ILE A 80 -5.60 -2.98 -5.42
C ILE A 80 -5.65 -2.30 -6.81
N ARG A 81 -4.89 -1.19 -7.02
CA ARG A 81 -4.76 -0.61 -8.37
C ARG A 81 -4.13 -1.60 -9.34
N CYS A 82 -3.10 -2.31 -8.90
CA CYS A 82 -2.47 -3.35 -9.70
C CYS A 82 -3.41 -4.55 -9.93
N VAL A 83 -4.29 -4.91 -8.98
CA VAL A 83 -5.34 -5.92 -9.21
C VAL A 83 -6.25 -5.48 -10.35
N GLY A 84 -6.76 -4.23 -10.34
CA GLY A 84 -7.59 -3.67 -11.41
C GLY A 84 -6.90 -3.77 -12.78
N LYS A 85 -5.64 -3.32 -12.86
CA LYS A 85 -4.84 -3.44 -14.08
C LYS A 85 -4.64 -4.89 -14.50
N TYR A 86 -4.28 -5.76 -13.57
CA TYR A 86 -4.04 -7.18 -13.86
C TYR A 86 -5.25 -7.85 -14.51
N VAL A 87 -6.43 -7.75 -13.89
CA VAL A 87 -7.62 -8.46 -14.38
C VAL A 87 -8.09 -7.97 -15.74
N TYR A 88 -7.88 -6.69 -16.04
CA TYR A 88 -8.21 -6.10 -17.34
C TYR A 88 -7.18 -6.47 -18.42
N ASP A 89 -5.89 -6.19 -18.18
CA ASP A 89 -4.84 -6.40 -19.17
C ASP A 89 -4.63 -7.89 -19.49
N LYS A 90 -4.81 -8.79 -18.49
CA LYS A 90 -4.77 -10.24 -18.66
C LYS A 90 -6.07 -10.82 -19.23
N LYS A 91 -7.06 -9.97 -19.59
CA LYS A 91 -8.33 -10.36 -20.21
C LYS A 91 -9.20 -11.29 -19.33
N LEU A 92 -9.10 -11.19 -18.01
CA LEU A 92 -10.02 -11.86 -17.10
C LEU A 92 -11.39 -11.14 -17.08
N THR A 93 -11.43 -9.88 -17.46
CA THR A 93 -12.64 -9.07 -17.65
C THR A 93 -12.42 -8.02 -18.74
N SER A 94 -13.53 -7.49 -19.29
CA SER A 94 -13.54 -6.29 -20.15
C SER A 94 -14.17 -5.07 -19.48
N LYS A 95 -14.60 -5.22 -18.22
CA LYS A 95 -15.21 -4.13 -17.45
C LYS A 95 -14.14 -3.11 -17.04
N LYS A 96 -14.46 -1.82 -17.13
CA LYS A 96 -13.64 -0.73 -16.60
C LYS A 96 -14.05 -0.32 -15.18
N ASP A 97 -15.29 -0.57 -14.81
CA ASP A 97 -15.80 -0.39 -13.45
C ASP A 97 -15.84 -1.76 -12.78
N LEU A 98 -15.06 -1.88 -11.69
CA LEU A 98 -14.87 -3.15 -10.99
C LEU A 98 -15.24 -3.00 -9.51
N THR A 99 -15.79 -4.06 -8.96
CA THR A 99 -15.96 -4.22 -7.52
C THR A 99 -15.04 -5.34 -7.04
N ILE A 100 -14.14 -5.01 -6.12
CA ILE A 100 -13.17 -5.96 -5.56
C ILE A 100 -13.51 -6.24 -4.10
N GLU A 101 -13.74 -7.51 -3.78
CA GLU A 101 -13.89 -8.00 -2.41
C GLU A 101 -12.53 -7.98 -1.71
N THR A 102 -12.45 -7.39 -0.51
CA THR A 102 -11.25 -7.38 0.35
C THR A 102 -11.65 -7.66 1.79
N LEU A 103 -10.68 -7.92 2.68
CA LEU A 103 -10.97 -8.02 4.12
C LEU A 103 -11.44 -6.69 4.73
N ALA A 104 -11.16 -5.56 4.08
CA ALA A 104 -11.68 -4.23 4.44
C ALA A 104 -13.01 -3.89 3.73
N GLY A 105 -13.76 -4.91 3.27
CA GLY A 105 -15.02 -4.75 2.55
C GLY A 105 -14.85 -4.55 1.05
N LEU A 106 -15.95 -4.21 0.38
CA LEU A 106 -15.97 -3.97 -1.06
C LEU A 106 -15.25 -2.67 -1.41
N LYS A 107 -14.46 -2.70 -2.47
CA LYS A 107 -13.76 -1.54 -3.04
C LYS A 107 -14.19 -1.37 -4.50
N TYR A 108 -14.47 -0.13 -4.87
CA TYR A 108 -14.91 0.23 -6.21
C TYR A 108 -13.76 0.88 -6.95
N LEU A 109 -13.48 0.38 -8.15
CA LEU A 109 -12.39 0.84 -9.00
C LEU A 109 -12.95 1.32 -10.34
N HIS A 110 -12.35 2.39 -10.87
CA HIS A 110 -12.54 2.81 -12.25
C HIS A 110 -11.20 2.79 -12.98
N LEU A 111 -11.14 2.09 -14.13
CA LEU A 111 -9.94 1.90 -14.94
C LEU A 111 -9.91 2.88 -16.11
N SER A 112 -8.84 3.65 -16.23
CA SER A 112 -8.56 4.46 -17.42
C SER A 112 -7.47 3.78 -18.26
N THR A 113 -7.71 3.70 -19.58
CA THR A 113 -6.82 3.00 -20.52
C THR A 113 -6.14 3.98 -21.46
N ASP A 114 -4.95 3.64 -21.90
CA ASP A 114 -4.23 4.33 -22.96
C ASP A 114 -4.76 3.96 -24.36
N SER A 115 -4.06 4.43 -25.42
CA SER A 115 -4.39 4.17 -26.82
C SER A 115 -4.29 2.69 -27.21
N ASP A 116 -3.46 1.92 -26.51
CA ASP A 116 -3.26 0.49 -26.74
C ASP A 116 -4.23 -0.38 -25.94
N ASN A 117 -5.22 0.26 -25.31
CA ASN A 117 -6.23 -0.35 -24.44
C ASN A 117 -5.60 -1.11 -23.26
N GLN A 118 -4.45 -0.61 -22.75
CA GLN A 118 -3.84 -1.06 -21.51
C GLN A 118 -4.21 -0.08 -20.39
N VAL A 119 -4.40 -0.59 -19.17
CA VAL A 119 -4.72 0.27 -18.03
C VAL A 119 -3.54 1.17 -17.69
N GLU A 120 -3.74 2.48 -17.76
CA GLU A 120 -2.77 3.51 -17.40
C GLU A 120 -2.92 3.95 -15.95
N THR A 121 -4.15 4.28 -15.54
CA THR A 121 -4.44 4.68 -14.16
C THR A 121 -5.67 3.96 -13.62
N VAL A 122 -5.71 3.85 -12.30
CA VAL A 122 -6.84 3.26 -11.56
C VAL A 122 -7.28 4.22 -10.48
N GLU A 123 -8.54 4.61 -10.51
CA GLU A 123 -9.22 5.31 -9.43
C GLU A 123 -9.81 4.27 -8.46
N VAL A 124 -9.65 4.52 -7.17
CA VAL A 124 -10.16 3.66 -6.08
C VAL A 124 -10.99 4.49 -5.13
N ASP A 125 -12.22 4.08 -4.86
CA ASP A 125 -13.04 4.65 -3.79
C ASP A 125 -12.51 4.18 -2.43
N MET A 126 -11.85 5.09 -1.72
CA MET A 126 -11.24 4.85 -0.41
C MET A 126 -12.23 5.05 0.75
N GLY A 127 -13.48 5.47 0.45
CA GLY A 127 -14.48 5.78 1.46
C GLY A 127 -14.28 7.16 2.09
N LYS A 128 -14.86 7.37 3.27
CA LYS A 128 -14.78 8.63 4.00
C LYS A 128 -13.58 8.65 4.94
N ALA A 129 -12.91 9.80 5.04
CA ALA A 129 -11.95 10.05 6.11
C ALA A 129 -12.64 10.69 7.31
N VAL A 130 -12.13 10.39 8.49
CA VAL A 130 -12.49 11.06 9.74
C VAL A 130 -11.29 11.89 10.18
N VAL A 131 -11.45 13.20 10.15
CA VAL A 131 -10.44 14.15 10.64
C VAL A 131 -10.69 14.41 12.12
N GLY A 132 -9.72 14.07 12.95
CA GLY A 132 -9.76 14.24 14.41
C GLY A 132 -9.09 15.53 14.85
N ALA A 133 -8.64 15.54 16.11
CA ALA A 133 -8.03 16.71 16.75
C ALA A 133 -6.58 16.93 16.24
N GLU A 134 -6.15 18.18 16.37
CA GLU A 134 -4.75 18.56 16.27
C GLU A 134 -4.08 18.34 17.64
N HIS A 135 -2.88 17.78 17.62
CA HIS A 135 -2.06 17.55 18.80
C HIS A 135 -0.66 18.10 18.61
N GLN A 136 -0.11 18.63 19.70
CA GLN A 136 1.28 19.08 19.77
C GLN A 136 2.09 18.06 20.56
N LEU A 137 3.19 17.60 19.97
CA LEU A 137 4.10 16.62 20.56
C LEU A 137 5.49 17.20 20.72
N GLN A 138 6.08 17.03 21.90
CA GLN A 138 7.50 17.23 22.10
C GLN A 138 8.23 15.95 21.74
N VAL A 139 9.01 15.97 20.65
CA VAL A 139 9.78 14.82 20.17
C VAL A 139 11.25 15.24 20.02
N LEU A 140 12.08 14.78 20.95
CA LEU A 140 13.49 15.19 21.04
C LEU A 140 13.63 16.72 21.12
N ASP A 141 14.30 17.29 20.13
CA ASP A 141 14.62 18.72 20.01
C ASP A 141 13.53 19.56 19.31
N LYS A 142 12.41 18.92 18.89
CA LYS A 142 11.34 19.59 18.12
C LYS A 142 9.99 19.49 18.82
N THR A 143 9.24 20.57 18.72
CA THR A 143 7.80 20.59 18.98
C THR A 143 7.09 20.43 17.63
N LEU A 144 6.42 19.31 17.43
CA LEU A 144 5.73 18.98 16.20
C LEU A 144 4.22 19.04 16.42
N THR A 145 3.52 19.69 15.51
CA THR A 145 2.05 19.78 15.54
C THR A 145 1.49 18.98 14.39
N GLY A 146 0.53 18.10 14.67
CA GLY A 146 -0.08 17.25 13.66
C GLY A 146 -1.55 16.99 13.91
N THR A 147 -2.25 16.61 12.85
CA THR A 147 -3.68 16.29 12.84
C THR A 147 -3.87 14.77 12.77
N VAL A 148 -4.68 14.21 13.68
CA VAL A 148 -5.08 12.81 13.61
C VAL A 148 -6.12 12.64 12.51
N VAL A 149 -5.94 11.63 11.65
CA VAL A 149 -6.89 11.28 10.58
C VAL A 149 -7.05 9.77 10.52
N SER A 150 -8.27 9.28 10.28
CA SER A 150 -8.53 7.88 9.98
C SER A 150 -9.11 7.74 8.57
N VAL A 151 -8.56 6.82 7.80
CA VAL A 151 -9.08 6.35 6.50
C VAL A 151 -9.31 4.83 6.57
N GLY A 152 -9.80 4.36 7.75
CA GLY A 152 -9.89 2.95 8.11
C GLY A 152 -8.69 2.45 8.91
N ASN A 153 -7.58 3.17 8.89
CA ASN A 153 -6.38 2.99 9.71
C ASN A 153 -5.91 4.36 10.21
N PRO A 154 -5.13 4.42 11.32
CA PRO A 154 -4.71 5.69 11.94
C PRO A 154 -3.54 6.34 11.19
N HIS A 155 -3.63 7.67 11.05
CA HIS A 155 -2.61 8.54 10.46
C HIS A 155 -2.41 9.79 11.32
N PHE A 156 -1.19 10.31 11.35
CA PHE A 156 -0.84 11.57 12.00
C PHE A 156 -0.09 12.47 11.01
N ILE A 157 -0.75 13.57 10.60
CA ILE A 157 -0.29 14.44 9.52
C ILE A 157 0.42 15.64 10.10
N ILE A 158 1.72 15.78 9.86
CA ILE A 158 2.61 16.81 10.40
C ILE A 158 3.07 17.73 9.27
N TRP A 159 2.79 19.04 9.39
CA TRP A 159 3.28 20.05 8.45
C TRP A 159 4.71 20.42 8.80
N VAL A 160 5.60 20.37 7.80
CA VAL A 160 7.01 20.73 7.92
C VAL A 160 7.40 21.71 6.82
N ASP A 161 8.41 22.55 7.09
CA ASP A 161 8.87 23.56 6.14
C ASP A 161 9.65 22.96 4.97
N ASP A 162 10.43 21.90 5.22
CA ASP A 162 11.23 21.18 4.22
C ASP A 162 11.12 19.67 4.40
N VAL A 163 10.18 19.07 3.69
CA VAL A 163 9.94 17.63 3.76
C VAL A 163 11.07 16.82 3.12
N ALA A 164 11.77 17.39 2.15
CA ALA A 164 12.85 16.67 1.46
C ALA A 164 14.03 16.36 2.39
N ASN A 165 14.37 17.32 3.26
CA ASN A 165 15.48 17.20 4.21
C ASN A 165 15.04 16.84 5.63
N PHE A 166 13.74 16.58 5.86
CA PHE A 166 13.26 16.16 7.17
C PHE A 166 13.73 14.74 7.50
N ASP A 167 14.22 14.53 8.73
CA ASP A 167 14.74 13.23 9.17
C ASP A 167 13.58 12.30 9.62
N VAL A 168 12.88 11.71 8.64
CA VAL A 168 11.75 10.81 8.86
C VAL A 168 12.16 9.60 9.70
N GLN A 169 13.37 9.07 9.48
CA GLN A 169 13.87 7.88 10.19
C GLN A 169 14.15 8.16 11.67
N LYS A 170 14.50 9.39 12.03
CA LYS A 170 14.75 9.81 13.40
C LYS A 170 13.44 10.03 14.17
N TYR A 171 12.49 10.74 13.57
CA TYR A 171 11.26 11.19 14.26
C TYR A 171 10.09 10.21 14.10
N GLY A 172 9.97 9.54 12.96
CA GLY A 172 8.87 8.63 12.64
C GLY A 172 8.62 7.55 13.69
N PRO A 173 9.64 6.73 14.06
CA PRO A 173 9.46 5.65 15.02
C PRO A 173 9.08 6.14 16.42
N LEU A 174 9.55 7.33 16.83
CA LEU A 174 9.23 7.89 18.14
C LEU A 174 7.76 8.33 18.22
N ILE A 175 7.23 8.87 17.12
CA ILE A 175 5.83 9.28 17.03
C ILE A 175 4.93 8.06 16.87
N GLU A 176 5.27 7.13 15.97
CA GLU A 176 4.54 5.87 15.77
C GLU A 176 4.27 5.17 17.10
N ASN A 177 5.29 5.08 17.97
CA ASN A 177 5.26 4.33 19.22
C ASN A 177 4.84 5.18 20.43
N ASN A 178 4.28 6.37 20.23
CA ASN A 178 3.67 7.15 21.31
C ASN A 178 2.31 6.55 21.70
N LEU A 179 2.33 5.46 22.47
CA LEU A 179 1.14 4.69 22.84
C LEU A 179 0.16 5.47 23.73
N MET A 180 0.58 6.58 24.34
CA MET A 180 -0.33 7.46 25.08
C MET A 180 -1.31 8.20 24.15
N LEU A 181 -0.84 8.63 22.99
CA LEU A 181 -1.66 9.31 21.98
C LEU A 181 -2.23 8.32 20.96
N PHE A 182 -1.45 7.30 20.59
CA PHE A 182 -1.79 6.30 19.58
C PHE A 182 -1.74 4.88 20.16
N PRO A 183 -2.77 4.42 20.88
CA PRO A 183 -2.76 3.09 21.53
C PRO A 183 -2.53 1.93 20.55
N GLU A 184 -2.98 2.08 19.29
CA GLU A 184 -2.80 1.10 18.21
C GLU A 184 -1.59 1.43 17.32
N ARG A 185 -0.73 2.37 17.75
CA ARG A 185 0.30 3.02 16.92
C ARG A 185 -0.31 3.74 15.73
N THR A 186 0.48 4.45 14.94
CA THR A 186 -0.01 5.27 13.82
C THR A 186 0.97 5.30 12.67
N ASN A 187 0.49 5.52 11.46
CA ASN A 187 1.31 6.01 10.36
C ASN A 187 1.58 7.50 10.57
N VAL A 188 2.75 7.98 10.19
CA VAL A 188 3.16 9.37 10.38
C VAL A 188 3.54 9.97 9.04
N GLU A 189 2.77 10.95 8.59
CA GLU A 189 3.01 11.67 7.35
C GLU A 189 3.64 13.03 7.63
N PHE A 190 4.83 13.26 7.09
CA PHE A 190 5.48 14.57 7.04
C PHE A 190 5.17 15.21 5.72
N VAL A 191 4.54 16.40 5.76
CA VAL A 191 3.97 17.01 4.56
C VAL A 191 4.37 18.46 4.39
N GLN A 192 4.54 18.89 3.14
CA GLN A 192 4.86 20.26 2.76
C GLN A 192 3.99 20.69 1.60
N LYS A 193 3.33 21.84 1.75
CA LYS A 193 2.59 22.47 0.65
C LYS A 193 3.31 23.74 0.20
N ARG A 194 3.53 23.87 -1.10
CA ARG A 194 3.98 25.14 -1.68
C ARG A 194 2.79 26.06 -1.91
N ALA A 195 2.95 27.34 -1.55
CA ALA A 195 1.93 28.36 -1.82
C ALA A 195 1.61 28.44 -3.33
N GLY A 196 0.32 28.54 -3.66
CA GLY A 196 -0.14 28.69 -5.04
C GLY A 196 -0.17 27.43 -5.92
N LEU A 197 0.29 26.27 -5.41
CA LEU A 197 0.25 25.01 -6.15
C LEU A 197 -0.69 23.99 -5.47
N PRO A 198 -1.50 23.23 -6.23
CA PRO A 198 -2.35 22.17 -5.69
C PRO A 198 -1.57 20.87 -5.44
N VAL A 199 -0.28 20.99 -5.11
CA VAL A 199 0.63 19.85 -4.87
C VAL A 199 1.10 19.87 -3.43
N ILE A 200 0.92 18.74 -2.74
CA ILE A 200 1.45 18.50 -1.40
C ILE A 200 2.53 17.42 -1.52
N LYS A 201 3.75 17.74 -1.11
CA LYS A 201 4.82 16.75 -0.99
C LYS A 201 4.67 16.00 0.32
N MET A 202 4.86 14.69 0.30
CA MET A 202 4.69 13.81 1.44
C MET A 202 5.81 12.77 1.52
N ARG A 203 6.34 12.60 2.72
CA ARG A 203 7.12 11.43 3.12
C ARG A 203 6.40 10.77 4.29
N VAL A 204 6.44 9.45 4.37
CA VAL A 204 5.67 8.67 5.34
C VAL A 204 6.55 7.68 6.08
N TRP A 205 6.34 7.60 7.39
CA TRP A 205 6.76 6.49 8.22
C TRP A 205 5.53 5.59 8.46
N GLU A 206 5.48 4.44 7.80
CA GLU A 206 4.36 3.51 7.94
C GLU A 206 4.49 2.64 9.19
N ARG A 207 3.37 2.45 9.87
CA ARG A 207 3.24 1.63 11.07
C ARG A 207 3.74 0.21 10.83
N GLY A 208 4.86 -0.14 11.51
CA GLY A 208 5.48 -1.46 11.42
C GLY A 208 6.35 -1.70 10.19
N SER A 209 6.43 -0.77 9.24
CA SER A 209 7.18 -0.94 7.98
C SER A 209 8.31 0.08 7.81
N GLY A 210 8.28 1.20 8.55
CA GLY A 210 9.26 2.25 8.40
C GLY A 210 8.96 3.21 7.26
N GLU A 211 9.99 3.92 6.77
CA GLU A 211 9.83 4.83 5.64
C GLU A 211 9.65 4.04 4.34
N THR A 212 8.55 4.31 3.62
CA THR A 212 8.20 3.62 2.37
C THR A 212 8.12 4.60 1.20
N MET A 213 8.12 4.05 -0.01
CA MET A 213 8.03 4.84 -1.25
C MET A 213 6.65 5.45 -1.47
N ALA A 214 5.58 4.80 -0.97
CA ALA A 214 4.21 5.25 -1.18
C ALA A 214 3.21 4.61 -0.20
N CYS A 215 2.43 5.45 0.48
CA CYS A 215 1.28 5.06 1.30
C CYS A 215 0.01 5.69 0.74
N GLY A 216 -0.88 4.87 0.15
CA GLY A 216 -2.13 5.35 -0.46
C GLY A 216 -3.10 5.93 0.57
N THR A 217 -3.29 5.26 1.72
CA THR A 217 -4.13 5.75 2.82
C THR A 217 -3.55 7.02 3.45
N GLY A 218 -2.22 7.11 3.57
CA GLY A 218 -1.52 8.32 4.03
C GLY A 218 -1.73 9.51 3.09
N ALA A 219 -1.74 9.29 1.77
CA ALA A 219 -2.06 10.32 0.80
C ALA A 219 -3.51 10.82 0.94
N CYS A 220 -4.47 9.91 1.16
CA CYS A 220 -5.87 10.24 1.41
C CYS A 220 -6.04 10.99 2.74
N ALA A 221 -5.34 10.58 3.80
CA ALA A 221 -5.34 11.24 5.10
C ALA A 221 -4.73 12.65 5.02
N THR A 222 -3.62 12.81 4.29
CA THR A 222 -3.00 14.11 3.99
C THR A 222 -3.97 15.05 3.28
N PHE A 223 -4.67 14.55 2.25
CA PHE A 223 -5.69 15.31 1.55
C PHE A 223 -6.81 15.76 2.51
N ALA A 224 -7.33 14.85 3.34
CA ALA A 224 -8.41 15.15 4.27
C ALA A 224 -8.00 16.22 5.31
N ALA A 225 -6.80 16.11 5.89
CA ALA A 225 -6.26 17.10 6.80
C ALA A 225 -6.07 18.47 6.13
N ALA A 226 -5.50 18.49 4.91
CA ALA A 226 -5.28 19.71 4.15
C ALA A 226 -6.59 20.43 3.81
N LYS A 227 -7.62 19.68 3.42
CA LYS A 227 -8.96 20.22 3.13
C LYS A 227 -9.62 20.76 4.39
N ALA A 228 -9.61 20.03 5.49
CA ALA A 228 -10.15 20.48 6.77
C ALA A 228 -9.48 21.78 7.28
N ALA A 229 -8.19 21.93 7.01
CA ALA A 229 -7.42 23.15 7.33
C ALA A 229 -7.60 24.29 6.30
N GLY A 230 -8.48 24.14 5.29
CA GLY A 230 -8.70 25.16 4.25
C GLY A 230 -7.52 25.41 3.34
N LYS A 231 -6.56 24.47 3.26
CA LYS A 231 -5.35 24.61 2.44
C LYS A 231 -5.55 24.19 0.99
N ILE A 232 -6.58 23.42 0.70
CA ILE A 232 -6.96 22.93 -0.63
C ILE A 232 -8.49 22.84 -0.74
N ASP A 233 -8.97 22.75 -1.96
CA ASP A 233 -10.39 22.52 -2.28
C ASP A 233 -10.70 21.00 -2.36
N ASN A 234 -11.48 20.59 -3.37
CA ASN A 234 -11.94 19.20 -3.55
C ASN A 234 -10.95 18.31 -4.32
N SER A 235 -9.76 18.80 -4.66
CA SER A 235 -8.74 18.06 -5.37
C SER A 235 -7.33 18.48 -4.98
N ALA A 236 -6.38 17.53 -4.97
CA ALA A 236 -4.96 17.80 -4.83
C ALA A 236 -4.13 16.67 -5.44
N GLN A 237 -2.90 17.00 -5.80
CA GLN A 237 -1.87 16.01 -6.09
C GLN A 237 -1.00 15.80 -4.85
N ILE A 238 -0.82 14.55 -4.46
CA ILE A 238 0.08 14.17 -3.37
C ILE A 238 1.32 13.54 -3.99
N GLN A 239 2.44 14.22 -3.87
CA GLN A 239 3.74 13.78 -4.36
C GLN A 239 4.46 12.98 -3.28
N LEU A 240 4.59 11.68 -3.48
CA LEU A 240 5.33 10.75 -2.65
C LEU A 240 6.74 10.48 -3.24
N LEU A 241 7.57 9.72 -2.54
CA LEU A 241 8.88 9.30 -3.06
C LEU A 241 8.74 8.48 -4.35
N GLY A 242 7.75 7.58 -4.41
CA GLY A 242 7.51 6.70 -5.56
C GLY A 242 6.75 7.33 -6.72
N GLY A 243 6.20 8.55 -6.57
CA GLY A 243 5.45 9.24 -7.62
C GLY A 243 4.27 10.05 -7.11
N VAL A 244 3.27 10.28 -7.95
CA VAL A 244 2.14 11.18 -7.66
C VAL A 244 0.82 10.41 -7.63
N LEU A 245 -0.01 10.72 -6.63
CA LEU A 245 -1.41 10.33 -6.55
C LEU A 245 -2.28 11.57 -6.71
N SER A 246 -3.32 11.47 -7.53
CA SER A 246 -4.39 12.48 -7.61
C SER A 246 -5.50 12.07 -6.65
N ILE A 247 -5.84 12.96 -5.73
CA ILE A 247 -6.88 12.71 -4.73
C ILE A 247 -8.00 13.73 -4.95
N THR A 248 -9.24 13.24 -4.98
CA THR A 248 -10.44 14.06 -5.07
C THR A 248 -11.45 13.64 -4.01
N GLN A 249 -12.40 14.50 -3.73
CA GLN A 249 -13.56 14.15 -2.91
C GLN A 249 -14.84 14.36 -3.69
N ASN A 250 -15.69 13.32 -3.75
CA ASN A 250 -16.98 13.39 -4.42
C ASN A 250 -18.07 14.02 -3.53
N ASP A 251 -19.26 14.25 -4.09
CA ASP A 251 -20.39 14.87 -3.40
C ASP A 251 -20.93 14.06 -2.21
N LYS A 252 -20.64 12.75 -2.15
CA LYS A 252 -20.98 11.88 -1.00
C LYS A 252 -19.96 11.97 0.12
N GLY A 253 -18.88 12.73 -0.08
CA GLY A 253 -17.77 12.88 0.86
C GLY A 253 -16.77 11.72 0.84
N HIS A 254 -16.83 10.83 -0.17
CA HIS A 254 -15.84 9.77 -0.36
C HIS A 254 -14.57 10.34 -1.00
N ILE A 255 -13.44 9.87 -0.56
CA ILE A 255 -12.14 10.16 -1.14
C ILE A 255 -11.89 9.18 -2.28
N LEU A 256 -11.62 9.72 -3.46
CA LEU A 256 -11.24 8.97 -4.65
C LEU A 256 -9.74 9.15 -4.87
N MET A 257 -9.02 8.04 -4.93
CA MET A 257 -7.57 8.01 -5.11
C MET A 257 -7.22 7.46 -6.48
N THR A 258 -6.65 8.28 -7.35
CA THR A 258 -6.23 7.89 -8.70
C THR A 258 -4.71 7.83 -8.77
N GLY A 259 -4.19 6.75 -9.32
CA GLY A 259 -2.76 6.58 -9.53
C GLY A 259 -2.40 5.48 -10.51
N PRO A 260 -1.12 5.40 -10.90
CA PRO A 260 -0.65 4.39 -11.83
C PRO A 260 -0.58 3.00 -11.17
N ALA A 261 -0.55 2.00 -12.04
CA ALA A 261 -0.22 0.62 -11.73
C ALA A 261 0.72 0.10 -12.82
N THR A 262 1.82 -0.53 -12.44
CA THR A 262 2.87 -0.93 -13.40
C THR A 262 3.12 -2.43 -13.32
N SER A 263 3.02 -3.11 -14.46
CA SER A 263 3.51 -4.47 -14.63
C SER A 263 5.01 -4.43 -14.94
N VAL A 264 5.81 -5.18 -14.19
CA VAL A 264 7.27 -5.21 -14.36
C VAL A 264 7.66 -6.38 -15.26
N PHE A 265 7.25 -7.59 -14.89
CA PHE A 265 7.47 -8.80 -15.69
C PHE A 265 6.54 -9.94 -15.28
N ASP A 266 6.34 -10.89 -16.17
CA ASP A 266 5.72 -12.19 -15.91
C ASP A 266 6.78 -13.25 -15.63
N GLY A 267 6.49 -14.20 -14.74
CA GLY A 267 7.40 -15.28 -14.40
C GLY A 267 6.70 -16.58 -14.04
N LYS A 268 7.51 -17.65 -14.03
CA LYS A 268 7.11 -18.98 -13.54
C LYS A 268 8.16 -19.47 -12.55
N ILE A 269 7.72 -19.98 -11.42
CA ILE A 269 8.62 -20.38 -10.34
C ILE A 269 8.30 -21.80 -9.83
N SER A 270 9.35 -22.56 -9.53
CA SER A 270 9.21 -23.87 -8.90
C SER A 270 9.27 -23.75 -7.38
N LEU A 271 8.16 -23.90 -6.71
CA LEU A 271 8.10 -23.82 -5.23
C LEU A 271 8.96 -24.90 -4.54
N LYS A 272 9.10 -26.08 -5.16
CA LYS A 272 9.95 -27.13 -4.60
C LYS A 272 11.42 -26.70 -4.54
N GLN A 273 11.92 -26.05 -5.59
CA GLN A 273 13.29 -25.55 -5.65
C GLN A 273 13.54 -24.46 -4.60
N ILE A 274 12.61 -23.49 -4.50
CA ILE A 274 12.73 -22.40 -3.52
C ILE A 274 12.68 -22.94 -2.08
N ALA A 275 11.76 -23.83 -1.76
CA ALA A 275 11.65 -24.43 -0.43
C ALA A 275 12.92 -25.18 -0.06
N HIS A 276 13.52 -25.93 -1.00
CA HIS A 276 14.77 -26.65 -0.77
C HIS A 276 15.95 -25.71 -0.50
N VAL A 277 16.11 -24.65 -1.29
CA VAL A 277 17.16 -23.63 -1.08
C VAL A 277 16.98 -22.95 0.27
N HIS A 278 15.73 -22.62 0.64
CA HIS A 278 15.43 -21.97 1.92
C HIS A 278 15.78 -22.87 3.12
N GLN A 279 15.44 -24.17 3.08
CA GLN A 279 15.82 -25.12 4.13
C GLN A 279 17.34 -25.24 4.27
N SER A 280 18.05 -25.27 3.15
CA SER A 280 19.52 -25.31 3.15
C SER A 280 20.15 -24.07 3.79
N LEU A 281 19.59 -22.88 3.54
CA LEU A 281 20.08 -21.64 4.16
C LEU A 281 19.80 -21.57 5.66
N LEU A 282 18.62 -21.99 6.12
CA LEU A 282 18.29 -22.06 7.55
C LEU A 282 19.23 -23.00 8.30
N SER A 283 19.62 -24.14 7.69
CA SER A 283 20.59 -25.06 8.30
C SER A 283 21.98 -24.44 8.42
N VAL A 284 22.42 -23.64 7.45
CA VAL A 284 23.71 -22.92 7.49
C VAL A 284 23.69 -21.79 8.54
N GLU A 285 22.60 -21.05 8.67
CA GLU A 285 22.44 -20.01 9.70
C GLU A 285 22.46 -20.61 11.11
N ALA A 286 21.76 -21.72 11.33
CA ALA A 286 21.78 -22.45 12.60
C ALA A 286 23.18 -22.97 12.96
N MET A 287 23.94 -23.43 11.97
CA MET A 287 25.35 -23.84 12.19
C MET A 287 26.26 -22.68 12.59
N ARG A 288 26.04 -21.47 12.00
CA ARG A 288 26.81 -20.26 12.33
C ARG A 288 26.55 -19.75 13.75
N GLN A 289 25.29 -19.85 14.22
CA GLN A 289 24.92 -19.43 15.58
C GLN A 289 25.54 -20.35 16.65
N ASN A 290 25.61 -21.65 16.38
CA ASN A 290 26.23 -22.64 17.30
C ASN A 290 27.79 -22.61 17.32
N THR A 291 28.45 -21.87 16.44
CA THR A 291 29.92 -21.71 16.42
C THR A 291 30.38 -20.45 17.16
N HIS A 292 29.47 -19.67 17.74
CA HIS A 292 29.77 -18.48 18.54
C HIS A 292 29.41 -18.65 20.04
N GLU A 293 29.01 -19.84 20.47
CA GLU A 293 29.00 -20.30 21.88
C GLU A 293 30.27 -21.10 22.18
#